data_8206407d936124dd23cffe83031cd3be
#
_entry.id   8206407d936124dd23cffe83031cd3be
#
_cell.length_a   1.000
_cell.length_b   1.000
_cell.length_c   1.000
_cell.angle_alpha   90.00
_cell.angle_beta   90.00
_cell.angle_gamma   90.00
#
_symmetry.space_group_name_H-M   'P 1'
#
loop_
_entity.id
_entity.type
_entity.pdbx_description
1 polymer ?
#
loop_
_entity_poly.entity_id
_entity_poly.type
_entity_poly.pdbx_seq_one_letter_code
_entity_poly.pdbx_strand_id
1 'polypeptide(L)'
;LHCSSAASDVYKRQIPNGINFQPPVTELARDIQWLDNVLLVIITLISIFVSALLVWVFIRYNRKANPTPSSTTHNTPIEILWTIIPVFILIGIGVISLPILLKQLRIPDSDVVIKATGAQWYWSYDYPQHNFSFDSVMLEKEELAEFGYSQDEYLLATDNPVVVPVNKNITVQVTASDVIHAWKVMSFGVHQDGV
;
A
#
# COMPACT_ATOMS: atom_id res chain seq x y z
N LEU A 1 -28.77 -5.08 -15.85
CA LEU A 1 -27.45 -4.46 -15.62
C LEU A 1 -26.98 -4.78 -14.21
N HIS A 2 -26.14 -5.81 -14.07
CA HIS A 2 -25.57 -6.23 -12.78
C HIS A 2 -24.32 -5.42 -12.46
N CYS A 3 -24.45 -4.13 -12.16
CA CYS A 3 -23.35 -3.33 -11.62
C CYS A 3 -23.12 -3.49 -10.11
N SER A 4 -24.08 -4.09 -9.37
CA SER A 4 -24.00 -4.15 -7.91
C SER A 4 -23.08 -5.25 -7.34
N SER A 5 -22.76 -6.31 -8.12
CA SER A 5 -21.94 -7.40 -7.60
C SER A 5 -20.44 -7.09 -7.56
N ALA A 6 -19.94 -6.30 -8.50
CA ALA A 6 -18.52 -6.01 -8.59
C ALA A 6 -18.03 -5.04 -7.49
N ALA A 7 -18.82 -4.05 -7.12
CA ALA A 7 -18.48 -3.13 -6.02
C ALA A 7 -18.54 -3.84 -4.66
N SER A 8 -19.56 -4.69 -4.44
CA SER A 8 -19.69 -5.48 -3.21
C SER A 8 -18.59 -6.53 -3.05
N ASP A 9 -18.00 -7.03 -4.15
CA ASP A 9 -16.93 -8.02 -4.10
C ASP A 9 -15.55 -7.40 -3.80
N VAL A 10 -15.34 -6.12 -4.10
CA VAL A 10 -14.04 -5.47 -3.86
C VAL A 10 -13.80 -5.22 -2.37
N TYR A 11 -14.82 -4.79 -1.62
CA TYR A 11 -14.63 -4.59 -0.18
C TYR A 11 -14.88 -5.86 0.66
N LYS A 12 -15.69 -6.81 0.21
CA LYS A 12 -15.80 -8.16 0.82
C LYS A 12 -14.48 -8.93 0.79
N ARG A 13 -13.52 -8.50 0.00
CA ARG A 13 -12.14 -9.00 -0.01
C ARG A 13 -11.24 -8.29 1.00
N GLN A 14 -11.79 -7.77 2.09
CA GLN A 14 -10.97 -7.37 3.23
C GLN A 14 -10.12 -8.55 3.68
N ILE A 15 -8.86 -8.28 3.97
CA ILE A 15 -7.91 -9.32 4.35
C ILE A 15 -8.38 -9.96 5.65
N PRO A 16 -8.53 -11.28 5.70
CA PRO A 16 -8.78 -11.96 6.96
C PRO A 16 -7.71 -11.57 7.98
N ASN A 17 -8.13 -11.05 9.13
CA ASN A 17 -7.29 -10.61 10.24
C ASN A 17 -6.47 -9.31 10.03
N GLY A 18 -6.70 -8.54 8.97
CA GLY A 18 -6.05 -7.25 8.74
C GLY A 18 -4.53 -7.31 8.52
N ILE A 19 -4.00 -8.46 8.14
CA ILE A 19 -2.58 -8.67 7.87
C ILE A 19 -2.35 -8.72 6.37
N ASN A 20 -1.35 -7.94 5.87
CA ASN A 20 -0.99 -7.86 4.46
C ASN A 20 -1.91 -6.95 3.62
N PHE A 21 -1.70 -6.88 2.30
CA PHE A 21 -2.50 -6.07 1.37
C PHE A 21 -3.79 -6.78 0.95
N GLN A 22 -4.77 -6.01 0.48
CA GLN A 22 -5.96 -6.55 -0.17
C GLN A 22 -5.58 -7.34 -1.43
N PRO A 23 -6.39 -8.34 -1.85
CA PRO A 23 -6.13 -9.08 -3.09
C PRO A 23 -5.94 -8.14 -4.29
N PRO A 24 -4.84 -8.29 -5.06
CA PRO A 24 -4.54 -7.38 -6.16
C PRO A 24 -5.42 -7.69 -7.36
N VAL A 25 -6.02 -6.66 -7.96
CA VAL A 25 -6.85 -6.79 -9.18
C VAL A 25 -6.18 -6.19 -10.42
N THR A 26 -5.09 -5.44 -10.24
CA THR A 26 -4.28 -4.88 -11.32
C THR A 26 -2.90 -5.53 -11.37
N GLU A 27 -2.21 -5.37 -12.51
CA GLU A 27 -0.82 -5.81 -12.65
C GLU A 27 0.11 -5.03 -11.71
N LEU A 28 -0.11 -3.70 -11.61
CA LEU A 28 0.66 -2.85 -10.70
C LEU A 28 0.53 -3.29 -9.24
N ALA A 29 -0.70 -3.60 -8.78
CA ALA A 29 -0.91 -4.09 -7.42
C ALA A 29 -0.21 -5.42 -7.15
N ARG A 30 -0.16 -6.33 -8.14
CA ARG A 30 0.61 -7.59 -8.04
C ARG A 30 2.10 -7.36 -7.92
N ASP A 31 2.64 -6.44 -8.72
CA ASP A 31 4.07 -6.08 -8.68
C ASP A 31 4.46 -5.46 -7.33
N ILE A 32 3.62 -4.58 -6.79
CA ILE A 32 3.82 -3.96 -5.46
C ILE A 32 3.79 -5.03 -4.36
N GLN A 33 2.82 -5.94 -4.38
CA GLN A 33 2.75 -7.01 -3.37
C GLN A 33 3.91 -7.99 -3.49
N TRP A 34 4.36 -8.30 -4.70
CA TRP A 34 5.55 -9.11 -4.90
C TRP A 34 6.78 -8.45 -4.29
N LEU A 35 6.98 -7.15 -4.54
CA LEU A 35 8.09 -6.38 -3.97
C LEU A 35 8.02 -6.36 -2.44
N ASP A 36 6.84 -6.13 -1.87
CA ASP A 36 6.61 -6.16 -0.43
C ASP A 36 7.00 -7.51 0.19
N ASN A 37 6.57 -8.61 -0.41
CA ASN A 37 6.92 -9.96 0.05
C ASN A 37 8.45 -10.19 0.00
N VAL A 38 9.14 -9.72 -1.03
CA VAL A 38 10.61 -9.81 -1.11
C VAL A 38 11.25 -9.01 0.01
N LEU A 39 10.78 -7.79 0.26
CA LEU A 39 11.28 -6.95 1.35
C LEU A 39 11.02 -7.59 2.72
N LEU A 40 9.82 -8.15 2.94
CA LEU A 40 9.49 -8.87 4.17
C LEU A 40 10.43 -10.05 4.44
N VAL A 41 10.79 -10.80 3.40
CA VAL A 41 11.78 -11.89 3.54
C VAL A 41 13.14 -11.33 3.94
N ILE A 42 13.61 -10.29 3.27
CA ILE A 42 14.92 -9.66 3.57
C ILE A 42 14.96 -9.14 5.01
N ILE A 43 13.99 -8.34 5.42
CA ILE A 43 13.96 -7.76 6.78
C ILE A 43 13.78 -8.84 7.87
N THR A 44 13.01 -9.90 7.57
CA THR A 44 12.85 -11.03 8.49
C THR A 44 14.17 -11.75 8.69
N LEU A 45 14.91 -12.05 7.62
CA LEU A 45 16.24 -12.68 7.71
C LEU A 45 17.23 -11.82 8.50
N ILE A 46 17.26 -10.52 8.25
CA ILE A 46 18.11 -9.57 9.00
C ILE A 46 17.72 -9.57 10.48
N SER A 47 16.42 -9.50 10.78
CA SER A 47 15.91 -9.49 12.16
C SER A 47 16.24 -10.78 12.92
N ILE A 48 16.08 -11.93 12.28
CA ILE A 48 16.47 -13.23 12.85
C ILE A 48 17.98 -13.27 13.10
N PHE A 49 18.79 -12.84 12.13
CA PHE A 49 20.24 -12.81 12.26
C PHE A 49 20.70 -11.93 13.43
N VAL A 50 20.21 -10.71 13.52
CA VAL A 50 20.55 -9.77 14.61
C VAL A 50 20.08 -10.32 15.97
N SER A 51 18.87 -10.88 16.03
CA SER A 51 18.35 -11.49 17.25
C SER A 51 19.18 -12.68 17.70
N ALA A 52 19.60 -13.53 16.76
CA ALA A 52 20.47 -14.67 17.05
C ALA A 52 21.84 -14.22 17.57
N LEU A 53 22.41 -13.15 17.00
CA LEU A 53 23.66 -12.56 17.52
C LEU A 53 23.51 -12.04 18.95
N LEU A 54 22.42 -11.34 19.23
CA LEU A 54 22.16 -10.83 20.58
C LEU A 54 22.02 -11.98 21.58
N VAL A 55 21.24 -13.00 21.27
CA VAL A 55 21.09 -14.19 22.10
C VAL A 55 22.45 -14.88 22.31
N TRP A 56 23.24 -15.03 21.24
CA TRP A 56 24.60 -15.55 21.35
C TRP A 56 25.47 -14.75 22.32
N VAL A 57 25.47 -13.41 22.19
CA VAL A 57 26.21 -12.53 23.09
C VAL A 57 25.73 -12.69 24.55
N PHE A 58 24.43 -12.73 24.80
CA PHE A 58 23.88 -12.92 26.13
C PHE A 58 24.32 -14.26 26.76
N ILE A 59 24.30 -15.33 25.99
CA ILE A 59 24.67 -16.68 26.49
C ILE A 59 26.20 -16.80 26.64
N ARG A 60 26.98 -16.33 25.67
CA ARG A 60 28.43 -16.60 25.60
C ARG A 60 29.29 -15.60 26.35
N TYR A 61 28.85 -14.35 26.42
CA TYR A 61 29.67 -13.24 26.95
C TYR A 61 29.12 -12.63 28.24
N ASN A 62 28.28 -13.36 28.98
CA ASN A 62 27.86 -12.94 30.30
C ASN A 62 29.02 -13.11 31.31
N ARG A 63 28.90 -12.44 32.49
CA ARG A 63 29.93 -12.41 33.52
C ARG A 63 30.31 -13.79 34.07
N LYS A 64 29.39 -14.77 34.04
CA LYS A 64 29.67 -16.13 34.48
C LYS A 64 30.38 -16.97 33.44
N ALA A 65 29.98 -16.83 32.17
CA ALA A 65 30.52 -17.60 31.04
C ALA A 65 31.86 -17.05 30.54
N ASN A 66 32.09 -15.74 30.70
CA ASN A 66 33.31 -15.06 30.27
C ASN A 66 33.84 -14.12 31.37
N PRO A 67 34.46 -14.66 32.44
CA PRO A 67 34.96 -13.86 33.57
C PRO A 67 36.11 -12.94 33.17
N THR A 68 36.88 -13.27 32.16
CA THR A 68 38.02 -12.48 31.69
C THR A 68 37.75 -12.01 30.25
N PRO A 69 37.28 -10.79 30.04
CA PRO A 69 36.98 -10.28 28.69
C PRO A 69 38.25 -10.08 27.87
N SER A 70 38.13 -10.23 26.56
CA SER A 70 39.21 -9.94 25.62
C SER A 70 39.52 -8.46 25.59
N SER A 71 40.81 -8.12 25.40
CA SER A 71 41.27 -6.74 25.19
C SER A 71 41.15 -6.27 23.75
N THR A 72 40.70 -7.12 22.82
CA THR A 72 40.49 -6.75 21.41
C THR A 72 39.35 -5.77 21.28
N THR A 73 39.64 -4.56 20.81
CA THR A 73 38.64 -3.47 20.72
C THR A 73 38.15 -3.20 19.30
N HIS A 74 38.80 -3.74 18.26
CA HIS A 74 38.46 -3.51 16.87
C HIS A 74 38.82 -4.73 15.99
N ASN A 75 38.12 -4.84 14.86
CA ASN A 75 38.39 -5.85 13.82
C ASN A 75 38.04 -5.27 12.45
N THR A 76 39.00 -4.66 11.79
CA THR A 76 38.83 -3.97 10.50
C THR A 76 38.12 -4.82 9.41
N PRO A 77 38.44 -6.14 9.21
CA PRO A 77 37.71 -6.95 8.26
C PRO A 77 36.21 -7.05 8.55
N ILE A 78 35.83 -7.24 9.80
CA ILE A 78 34.41 -7.29 10.19
C ILE A 78 33.75 -5.94 10.00
N GLU A 79 34.41 -4.84 10.32
CA GLU A 79 33.91 -3.47 10.13
C GLU A 79 33.61 -3.17 8.66
N ILE A 80 34.53 -3.53 7.77
CA ILE A 80 34.30 -3.43 6.32
C ILE A 80 33.09 -4.27 5.90
N LEU A 81 32.99 -5.50 6.41
CA LEU A 81 31.96 -6.46 6.03
C LEU A 81 30.56 -5.98 6.41
N TRP A 82 30.38 -5.47 7.66
CA TRP A 82 29.09 -4.96 8.09
C TRP A 82 28.70 -3.62 7.43
N THR A 83 29.65 -2.90 6.83
CA THR A 83 29.38 -1.71 6.03
C THR A 83 29.00 -2.08 4.58
N ILE A 84 29.73 -2.99 3.97
CA ILE A 84 29.59 -3.34 2.55
C ILE A 84 28.36 -4.21 2.28
N ILE A 85 28.06 -5.17 3.17
CA ILE A 85 26.89 -6.07 2.97
C ILE A 85 25.58 -5.29 2.89
N PRO A 86 25.24 -4.35 3.81
CA PRO A 86 24.02 -3.55 3.68
C PRO A 86 23.98 -2.72 2.40
N VAL A 87 25.11 -2.19 1.93
CA VAL A 87 25.18 -1.44 0.67
C VAL A 87 24.77 -2.33 -0.51
N PHE A 88 25.27 -3.57 -0.59
CA PHE A 88 24.88 -4.51 -1.64
C PHE A 88 23.41 -4.93 -1.55
N ILE A 89 22.88 -5.09 -0.33
CA ILE A 89 21.44 -5.36 -0.14
C ILE A 89 20.62 -4.19 -0.67
N LEU A 90 20.98 -2.93 -0.35
CA LEU A 90 20.27 -1.75 -0.85
C LEU A 90 20.36 -1.61 -2.37
N ILE A 91 21.51 -1.88 -2.97
CA ILE A 91 21.67 -1.90 -4.43
C ILE A 91 20.74 -2.96 -5.03
N GLY A 92 20.72 -4.17 -4.48
CA GLY A 92 19.83 -5.25 -4.93
C GLY A 92 18.35 -4.85 -4.86
N ILE A 93 17.92 -4.26 -3.75
CA ILE A 93 16.55 -3.72 -3.59
C ILE A 93 16.29 -2.64 -4.65
N GLY A 94 17.22 -1.71 -4.87
CA GLY A 94 17.08 -0.66 -5.87
C GLY A 94 16.88 -1.21 -7.28
N VAL A 95 17.63 -2.24 -7.66
CA VAL A 95 17.53 -2.87 -8.99
C VAL A 95 16.14 -3.47 -9.24
N ILE A 96 15.53 -4.08 -8.23
CA ILE A 96 14.20 -4.69 -8.37
C ILE A 96 13.04 -3.70 -8.18
N SER A 97 13.22 -2.66 -7.37
CA SER A 97 12.16 -1.68 -7.07
C SER A 97 12.04 -0.59 -8.13
N LEU A 98 13.15 -0.17 -8.75
CA LEU A 98 13.16 0.91 -9.72
C LEU A 98 12.25 0.65 -10.95
N PRO A 99 12.23 -0.54 -11.57
CA PRO A 99 11.29 -0.82 -12.67
C PRO A 99 9.82 -0.69 -12.25
N ILE A 100 9.46 -1.11 -11.04
CA ILE A 100 8.10 -1.01 -10.50
C ILE A 100 7.73 0.47 -10.29
N LEU A 101 8.64 1.26 -9.72
CA LEU A 101 8.46 2.70 -9.57
C LEU A 101 8.25 3.41 -10.92
N LEU A 102 9.07 3.10 -11.92
CA LEU A 102 8.94 3.68 -13.27
C LEU A 102 7.62 3.27 -13.93
N LYS A 103 7.15 2.03 -13.70
CA LYS A 103 5.84 1.56 -14.16
C LYS A 103 4.70 2.33 -13.49
N GLN A 104 4.80 2.62 -12.20
CA GLN A 104 3.82 3.40 -11.45
C GLN A 104 3.73 4.86 -11.94
N LEU A 105 4.85 5.46 -12.35
CA LEU A 105 4.90 6.83 -12.87
C LEU A 105 4.41 6.94 -14.32
N ARG A 106 4.28 5.82 -15.04
CA ARG A 106 3.83 5.83 -16.42
C ARG A 106 2.31 5.86 -16.49
N ILE A 107 1.76 6.95 -17.00
CA ILE A 107 0.33 7.10 -17.28
C ILE A 107 0.08 6.60 -18.70
N PRO A 108 -0.66 5.48 -18.90
CA PRO A 108 -1.03 5.02 -20.24
C PRO A 108 -2.11 5.92 -20.86
N ASP A 109 -2.33 5.76 -22.17
CA ASP A 109 -3.49 6.38 -22.82
C ASP A 109 -4.77 5.89 -22.15
N SER A 110 -5.63 6.83 -21.78
CA SER A 110 -6.86 6.55 -21.02
C SER A 110 -8.10 6.57 -21.92
N ASP A 111 -8.97 5.58 -21.72
CA ASP A 111 -10.30 5.54 -22.34
C ASP A 111 -11.26 6.53 -21.66
N VAL A 112 -11.13 6.66 -20.32
CA VAL A 112 -11.95 7.56 -19.50
C VAL A 112 -11.06 8.35 -18.56
N VAL A 113 -11.34 9.63 -18.42
CA VAL A 113 -10.71 10.52 -17.44
C VAL A 113 -11.75 10.91 -16.39
N ILE A 114 -11.40 10.78 -15.12
CA ILE A 114 -12.22 11.19 -13.99
C ILE A 114 -11.40 12.17 -13.16
N LYS A 115 -11.97 13.33 -12.84
CA LYS A 115 -11.36 14.24 -11.88
C LYS A 115 -11.99 14.00 -10.50
N ALA A 116 -11.17 13.64 -9.54
CA ALA A 116 -11.56 13.45 -8.14
C ALA A 116 -11.07 14.64 -7.30
N THR A 117 -11.98 15.40 -6.74
CA THR A 117 -11.68 16.56 -5.88
C THR A 117 -12.07 16.22 -4.45
N GLY A 118 -11.09 16.20 -3.54
CA GLY A 118 -11.31 15.98 -2.12
C GLY A 118 -11.80 17.24 -1.44
N ALA A 119 -12.77 17.10 -0.56
CA ALA A 119 -13.31 18.14 0.30
C ALA A 119 -13.57 17.57 1.70
N GLN A 120 -13.73 18.42 2.71
CA GLN A 120 -14.11 18.03 4.07
C GLN A 120 -15.63 17.87 4.18
N TRP A 121 -16.24 16.68 4.15
CA TRP A 121 -15.65 15.36 4.15
C TRP A 121 -16.37 14.51 3.11
N TYR A 122 -16.12 14.76 1.85
CA TYR A 122 -16.68 14.06 0.70
C TYR A 122 -15.71 14.11 -0.49
N TRP A 123 -15.99 13.34 -1.52
CA TRP A 123 -15.31 13.41 -2.80
C TRP A 123 -16.26 13.90 -3.88
N SER A 124 -15.83 14.88 -4.68
CA SER A 124 -16.55 15.29 -5.89
C SER A 124 -15.89 14.64 -7.10
N TYR A 125 -16.68 13.98 -7.93
CA TYR A 125 -16.22 13.32 -9.14
C TYR A 125 -16.80 14.03 -10.36
N ASP A 126 -15.90 14.39 -11.29
CA ASP A 126 -16.25 15.01 -12.57
C ASP A 126 -15.78 14.09 -13.70
N TYR A 127 -16.66 13.85 -14.69
CA TYR A 127 -16.42 13.09 -15.91
C TYR A 127 -16.42 14.05 -17.11
N PRO A 128 -15.29 14.72 -17.42
CA PRO A 128 -15.24 15.81 -18.40
C PRO A 128 -15.69 15.39 -19.80
N GLN A 129 -15.43 14.12 -20.19
CA GLN A 129 -15.83 13.58 -21.50
C GLN A 129 -17.34 13.38 -21.63
N HIS A 130 -18.06 13.33 -20.53
CA HIS A 130 -19.50 13.07 -20.46
C HIS A 130 -20.32 14.25 -19.91
N ASN A 131 -19.66 15.34 -19.55
CA ASN A 131 -20.26 16.56 -19.01
C ASN A 131 -21.21 16.33 -17.83
N PHE A 132 -20.82 15.48 -16.87
CA PHE A 132 -21.55 15.32 -15.62
C PHE A 132 -20.57 15.22 -14.44
N SER A 133 -21.05 15.66 -13.28
CA SER A 133 -20.34 15.56 -12.02
C SER A 133 -21.33 15.23 -10.89
N PHE A 134 -20.81 14.67 -9.81
CA PHE A 134 -21.59 14.37 -8.60
C PHE A 134 -20.67 14.36 -7.38
N ASP A 135 -21.29 14.53 -6.22
CA ASP A 135 -20.63 14.37 -4.94
C ASP A 135 -20.90 12.95 -4.42
N SER A 136 -19.90 12.39 -3.75
CA SER A 136 -19.93 11.08 -3.12
C SER A 136 -19.68 11.25 -1.63
N VAL A 137 -20.74 11.12 -0.84
CA VAL A 137 -20.74 11.30 0.61
C VAL A 137 -20.83 9.93 1.28
N MET A 138 -20.05 9.71 2.34
CA MET A 138 -20.14 8.49 3.13
C MET A 138 -21.49 8.44 3.85
N LEU A 139 -22.17 7.29 3.75
CA LEU A 139 -23.46 7.07 4.40
C LEU A 139 -23.32 6.91 5.91
N GLU A 140 -24.25 7.52 6.64
CA GLU A 140 -24.41 7.24 8.05
C GLU A 140 -25.02 5.84 8.28
N LYS A 141 -24.83 5.32 9.48
CA LYS A 141 -25.20 3.94 9.81
C LYS A 141 -26.69 3.65 9.65
N GLU A 142 -27.50 4.66 9.88
CA GLU A 142 -28.96 4.65 9.78
C GLU A 142 -29.45 4.66 8.33
N GLU A 143 -28.68 5.21 7.42
CA GLU A 143 -29.01 5.39 6.00
C GLU A 143 -28.69 4.13 5.17
N LEU A 144 -27.78 3.27 5.63
CA LEU A 144 -27.29 2.11 4.88
C LEU A 144 -28.42 1.24 4.31
N ALA A 145 -29.43 0.95 5.11
CA ALA A 145 -30.55 0.09 4.70
C ALA A 145 -31.40 0.73 3.59
N GLU A 146 -31.57 2.06 3.56
CA GLU A 146 -32.29 2.79 2.53
C GLU A 146 -31.58 2.69 1.17
N PHE A 147 -30.25 2.74 1.19
CA PHE A 147 -29.41 2.60 -0.01
C PHE A 147 -29.11 1.13 -0.38
N GLY A 148 -29.67 0.16 0.36
CA GLY A 148 -29.52 -1.27 0.08
C GLY A 148 -28.21 -1.89 0.54
N TYR A 149 -27.49 -1.24 1.46
CA TYR A 149 -26.26 -1.73 2.07
C TYR A 149 -26.54 -2.44 3.41
N SER A 150 -25.66 -3.36 3.78
CA SER A 150 -25.70 -4.06 5.07
C SER A 150 -24.94 -3.26 6.15
N GLN A 151 -25.17 -3.58 7.43
CA GLN A 151 -24.54 -2.88 8.56
C GLN A 151 -23.02 -3.06 8.64
N ASP A 152 -22.49 -4.13 8.09
CA ASP A 152 -21.06 -4.40 7.98
C ASP A 152 -20.38 -3.58 6.86
N GLU A 153 -21.17 -2.89 6.02
CA GLU A 153 -20.67 -1.96 5.00
C GLU A 153 -20.52 -0.53 5.52
N TYR A 154 -20.81 -0.29 6.78
CA TYR A 154 -20.59 1.01 7.42
C TYR A 154 -19.12 1.45 7.29
N LEU A 155 -18.89 2.71 6.96
CA LEU A 155 -17.61 3.34 6.60
C LEU A 155 -17.07 2.92 5.21
N LEU A 156 -17.81 2.14 4.43
CA LEU A 156 -17.40 1.67 3.11
C LEU A 156 -18.41 2.05 2.01
N ALA A 157 -19.60 2.47 2.42
CA ALA A 157 -20.71 2.80 1.52
C ALA A 157 -20.86 4.31 1.35
N THR A 158 -21.19 4.73 0.13
CA THR A 158 -21.50 6.12 -0.22
C THR A 158 -22.84 6.22 -0.91
N ASP A 159 -23.45 7.40 -0.91
CA ASP A 159 -24.70 7.70 -1.61
C ASP A 159 -24.55 7.54 -3.13
N ASN A 160 -23.44 7.99 -3.70
CA ASN A 160 -23.16 7.95 -5.12
C ASN A 160 -21.79 7.25 -5.38
N PRO A 161 -21.77 5.96 -5.76
CA PRO A 161 -20.52 5.26 -6.05
C PRO A 161 -19.92 5.70 -7.40
N VAL A 162 -18.59 5.71 -7.49
CA VAL A 162 -17.87 5.92 -8.75
C VAL A 162 -18.04 4.72 -9.66
N VAL A 163 -18.55 4.94 -10.86
CA VAL A 163 -18.80 3.89 -11.85
C VAL A 163 -17.78 3.99 -12.99
N VAL A 164 -17.10 2.89 -13.26
CA VAL A 164 -16.10 2.79 -14.33
C VAL A 164 -16.37 1.59 -15.24
N PRO A 165 -16.06 1.68 -16.54
CA PRO A 165 -16.21 0.55 -17.45
C PRO A 165 -15.14 -0.53 -17.19
N VAL A 166 -15.54 -1.79 -17.35
CA VAL A 166 -14.65 -2.95 -17.20
C VAL A 166 -13.68 -3.03 -18.39
N ASN A 167 -12.45 -3.47 -18.13
CA ASN A 167 -11.39 -3.65 -19.14
C ASN A 167 -11.03 -2.37 -19.92
N LYS A 168 -11.10 -1.23 -19.25
CA LYS A 168 -10.71 0.07 -19.78
C LYS A 168 -9.61 0.71 -18.94
N ASN A 169 -8.78 1.51 -19.56
CA ASN A 169 -7.79 2.33 -18.85
C ASN A 169 -8.49 3.60 -18.32
N ILE A 170 -8.46 3.76 -17.03
CA ILE A 170 -9.07 4.90 -16.35
C ILE A 170 -7.95 5.78 -15.78
N THR A 171 -7.93 7.05 -16.13
CA THR A 171 -7.07 8.04 -15.49
C THR A 171 -7.88 8.82 -14.46
N VAL A 172 -7.46 8.75 -13.20
CA VAL A 172 -8.02 9.58 -12.14
C VAL A 172 -7.07 10.74 -11.85
N GLN A 173 -7.54 11.95 -12.08
CA GLN A 173 -6.84 13.19 -11.71
C GLN A 173 -7.29 13.60 -10.32
N VAL A 174 -6.38 13.61 -9.36
CA VAL A 174 -6.70 13.88 -7.95
C VAL A 174 -6.26 15.29 -7.58
N THR A 175 -7.15 16.04 -6.94
CA THR A 175 -6.87 17.35 -6.36
C THR A 175 -7.67 17.54 -5.07
N ALA A 176 -7.48 18.67 -4.40
CA ALA A 176 -8.24 19.05 -3.21
C ALA A 176 -8.84 20.44 -3.37
N SER A 177 -9.92 20.72 -2.67
CA SER A 177 -10.59 22.04 -2.63
C SER A 177 -10.27 22.83 -1.36
N ASP A 178 -9.80 22.18 -0.31
CA ASP A 178 -9.59 22.77 1.03
C ASP A 178 -8.26 22.38 1.66
N VAL A 179 -8.10 21.16 2.13
CA VAL A 179 -6.88 20.64 2.74
C VAL A 179 -6.33 19.47 1.91
N ILE A 180 -5.15 18.97 2.24
CA ILE A 180 -4.56 17.80 1.56
C ILE A 180 -5.43 16.57 1.87
N HIS A 181 -5.86 15.89 0.82
CA HIS A 181 -6.56 14.60 0.87
C HIS A 181 -5.74 13.52 0.18
N ALA A 182 -6.04 12.25 0.46
CA ALA A 182 -5.42 11.11 -0.22
C ALA A 182 -6.48 10.20 -0.83
N TRP A 183 -6.45 10.07 -2.15
CA TRP A 183 -7.29 9.14 -2.89
C TRP A 183 -6.58 7.79 -3.04
N LYS A 184 -7.16 6.72 -2.48
CA LYS A 184 -6.49 5.44 -2.39
C LYS A 184 -7.43 4.28 -2.70
N VAL A 185 -6.99 3.38 -3.60
CA VAL A 185 -7.66 2.10 -3.86
C VAL A 185 -6.63 0.98 -3.73
N MET A 186 -6.63 0.31 -2.57
CA MET A 186 -5.63 -0.69 -2.20
C MET A 186 -5.51 -1.83 -3.19
N SER A 187 -6.65 -2.39 -3.63
CA SER A 187 -6.68 -3.51 -4.58
C SER A 187 -6.15 -3.14 -5.96
N PHE A 188 -6.13 -1.86 -6.31
CA PHE A 188 -5.56 -1.38 -7.57
C PHE A 188 -4.07 -1.04 -7.45
N GLY A 189 -3.56 -0.92 -6.23
CA GLY A 189 -2.19 -0.50 -5.97
C GLY A 189 -1.96 0.99 -6.24
N VAL A 190 -3.01 1.81 -6.13
CA VAL A 190 -2.93 3.26 -6.37
C VAL A 190 -3.15 4.03 -5.09
N HIS A 191 -2.36 5.08 -4.94
CA HIS A 191 -2.43 6.05 -3.86
C HIS A 191 -1.93 7.38 -4.40
N GLN A 192 -2.78 8.40 -4.39
CA GLN A 192 -2.46 9.73 -4.91
C GLN A 192 -2.94 10.80 -3.94
N ASP A 193 -2.04 11.67 -3.55
CA ASP A 193 -2.38 12.85 -2.75
C ASP A 193 -3.00 13.92 -3.64
N GLY A 194 -4.10 14.51 -3.17
CA GLY A 194 -4.75 15.69 -3.71
C GLY A 194 -4.25 16.93 -2.96
N VAL A 195 -3.66 17.85 -3.70
CA VAL A 195 -3.17 19.14 -3.21
C VAL A 195 -3.79 20.27 -3.99
#